data_f9dcc22d2ae0b8e54bd1b1fb6672932c
#
_entry.id   f9dcc22d2ae0b8e54bd1b1fb6672932c
#
_cell.length_a   1.000
_cell.length_b   1.000
_cell.length_c   1.000
_cell.angle_alpha   90.00
_cell.angle_beta   90.00
_cell.angle_gamma   90.00
#
_symmetry.space_group_name_H-M   'P 1'
#
loop_
_entity.id
_entity.type
_entity.pdbx_description
1 polymer ?
#
loop_
_entity_poly.entity_id
_entity_poly.type
_entity_poly.pdbx_seq_one_letter_code
_entity_poly.pdbx_strand_id
1 'polypeptide(L)'
;MDEPERNGAPPPEEICSSERDVSSQSLGDGLEVRILLPENPSFDFAVNTMTYQPGAALPMVESHVMEHGLLMLAGGGIYRLGDHWYPVTAGDFIWMAPWCPQWFGALGQVPAKYLIYKDWNR
;
A
#
# COMPACT_ATOMS: atom_id res chain seq x y z
N MET A 1 20.47 20.78 -13.76
CA MET A 1 20.73 19.48 -14.42
C MET A 1 19.42 18.76 -14.60
N ASP A 2 19.12 18.39 -15.81
CA ASP A 2 17.85 17.68 -16.10
C ASP A 2 17.96 16.22 -15.73
N GLU A 3 16.89 15.67 -15.19
CA GLU A 3 16.82 14.25 -14.94
C GLU A 3 16.63 13.48 -16.26
N PRO A 4 17.22 12.31 -16.39
CA PRO A 4 16.97 11.49 -17.57
C PRO A 4 15.55 10.95 -17.58
N GLU A 5 15.03 10.68 -18.76
CA GLU A 5 13.74 9.99 -18.89
C GLU A 5 13.81 8.59 -18.29
N ARG A 6 12.70 8.16 -17.72
CA ARG A 6 12.54 6.83 -17.11
C ARG A 6 11.52 6.04 -17.93
N ASN A 7 11.94 4.86 -18.39
CA ASN A 7 11.07 3.96 -19.15
C ASN A 7 10.36 4.67 -20.31
N GLY A 8 11.04 5.61 -20.95
CA GLY A 8 10.47 6.39 -22.04
C GLY A 8 9.50 7.48 -21.62
N ALA A 9 9.31 7.69 -20.31
CA ALA A 9 8.41 8.71 -19.79
C ALA A 9 9.17 10.00 -19.49
N PRO A 10 8.50 11.16 -19.48
CA PRO A 10 9.13 12.41 -19.07
C PRO A 10 9.53 12.36 -17.59
N PRO A 11 10.49 13.18 -17.15
CA PRO A 11 10.85 13.29 -15.73
C PRO A 11 9.63 13.67 -14.91
N PRO A 12 9.49 13.14 -13.67
CA PRO A 12 8.38 13.49 -12.81
C PRO A 12 8.49 14.91 -12.26
N GLU A 13 7.36 15.54 -12.00
CA GLU A 13 7.31 16.77 -11.24
C GLU A 13 7.36 16.45 -9.74
N GLU A 14 7.85 17.42 -8.97
CA GLU A 14 7.88 17.31 -7.52
C GLU A 14 6.47 17.30 -6.95
N ILE A 15 6.25 16.49 -5.89
CA ILE A 15 4.98 16.38 -5.22
C ILE A 15 5.15 16.67 -3.74
N CYS A 16 4.37 17.60 -3.24
CA CYS A 16 4.25 17.87 -1.81
C CYS A 16 2.78 18.10 -1.51
N SER A 17 2.16 17.18 -0.77
CA SER A 17 0.73 17.27 -0.47
C SER A 17 0.43 16.61 0.87
N SER A 18 -0.79 16.79 1.35
CA SER A 18 -1.28 16.09 2.54
C SER A 18 -2.12 14.89 2.13
N GLU A 19 -1.92 13.77 2.81
CA GLU A 19 -2.69 12.55 2.55
C GLU A 19 -4.20 12.79 2.68
N ARG A 20 -4.61 13.62 3.65
CA ARG A 20 -6.03 13.94 3.87
C ARG A 20 -6.69 14.69 2.69
N ASP A 21 -5.88 15.33 1.85
CA ASP A 21 -6.38 16.09 0.69
C ASP A 21 -6.47 15.22 -0.58
N VAL A 22 -6.00 13.99 -0.50
CA VAL A 22 -6.11 13.03 -1.59
C VAL A 22 -7.44 12.31 -1.50
N SER A 23 -8.20 12.27 -2.60
CA SER A 23 -9.49 11.60 -2.64
C SER A 23 -9.34 10.10 -2.41
N SER A 24 -10.21 9.54 -1.57
CA SER A 24 -10.25 8.10 -1.37
C SER A 24 -11.09 7.43 -2.46
N GLN A 25 -10.71 6.19 -2.79
CA GLN A 25 -11.43 5.34 -3.72
C GLN A 25 -11.84 4.06 -2.99
N SER A 26 -13.08 3.63 -3.18
CA SER A 26 -13.54 2.39 -2.59
C SER A 26 -13.01 1.19 -3.39
N LEU A 27 -12.46 0.20 -2.69
CA LEU A 27 -12.02 -1.07 -3.28
C LEU A 27 -12.93 -2.24 -2.91
N GLY A 28 -14.10 -1.94 -2.33
CA GLY A 28 -15.05 -2.96 -1.90
C GLY A 28 -15.48 -2.73 -0.45
N ASP A 29 -16.02 -3.76 0.17
CA ASP A 29 -16.67 -3.68 1.48
C ASP A 29 -15.70 -3.24 2.60
N GLY A 30 -15.77 -1.96 2.96
CA GLY A 30 -14.98 -1.41 4.06
C GLY A 30 -13.51 -1.17 3.76
N LEU A 31 -13.10 -1.22 2.49
CA LEU A 31 -11.71 -0.98 2.08
C LEU A 31 -11.63 0.25 1.19
N GLU A 32 -10.76 1.19 1.56
CA GLU A 32 -10.49 2.41 0.80
C GLU A 32 -9.01 2.56 0.53
N VAL A 33 -8.69 3.19 -0.62
CA VAL A 33 -7.32 3.51 -0.99
C VAL A 33 -7.20 4.99 -1.33
N ARG A 34 -6.08 5.60 -0.94
CA ARG A 34 -5.67 6.93 -1.40
C ARG A 34 -4.33 6.78 -2.11
N ILE A 35 -4.29 7.21 -3.36
CA ILE A 35 -3.11 7.08 -4.22
C ILE A 35 -2.31 8.36 -4.07
N LEU A 36 -1.12 8.26 -3.46
CA LEU A 36 -0.30 9.43 -3.13
C LEU A 36 0.66 9.83 -4.24
N LEU A 37 1.06 8.88 -5.08
CA LEU A 37 1.84 9.15 -6.29
C LEU A 37 1.04 8.73 -7.50
N PRO A 38 1.06 9.53 -8.59
CA PRO A 38 0.39 9.12 -9.82
C PRO A 38 0.89 7.77 -10.32
N GLU A 39 -0.03 6.90 -10.72
CA GLU A 39 0.30 5.58 -11.25
C GLU A 39 0.65 5.68 -12.73
N ASN A 40 1.85 6.16 -13.02
CA ASN A 40 2.32 6.30 -14.39
C ASN A 40 3.84 6.04 -14.46
N PRO A 41 4.39 5.85 -15.69
CA PRO A 41 5.80 5.49 -15.85
C PRO A 41 6.82 6.53 -15.38
N SER A 42 6.38 7.75 -15.03
CA SER A 42 7.30 8.77 -14.50
C SER A 42 7.80 8.46 -13.10
N PHE A 43 7.11 7.56 -12.37
CA PHE A 43 7.47 7.19 -11.01
C PHE A 43 7.83 5.71 -10.93
N ASP A 44 8.89 5.41 -10.18
CA ASP A 44 9.37 4.03 -9.99
C ASP A 44 8.57 3.28 -8.92
N PHE A 45 7.85 4.01 -8.08
CA PHE A 45 7.11 3.44 -6.95
C PHE A 45 5.64 3.82 -7.02
N ALA A 46 4.81 2.92 -6.55
CA ALA A 46 3.46 3.26 -6.13
C ALA A 46 3.49 3.48 -4.61
N VAL A 47 2.82 4.52 -4.15
CA VAL A 47 2.69 4.82 -2.72
C VAL A 47 1.24 5.13 -2.42
N ASN A 48 0.63 4.32 -1.58
CA ASN A 48 -0.80 4.43 -1.25
C ASN A 48 -1.01 4.33 0.25
N THR A 49 -2.09 4.92 0.74
CA THR A 49 -2.62 4.53 2.05
C THR A 49 -3.86 3.67 1.84
N MET A 50 -4.00 2.66 2.68
CA MET A 50 -5.15 1.77 2.64
C MET A 50 -5.82 1.77 4.02
N THR A 51 -7.13 1.95 4.02
CA THR A 51 -7.93 2.02 5.25
C THR A 51 -8.99 0.93 5.21
N TYR A 52 -9.03 0.13 6.27
CA TYR A 52 -9.95 -0.97 6.45
C TYR A 52 -10.89 -0.66 7.61
N GLN A 53 -12.19 -0.72 7.38
CA GLN A 53 -13.14 -0.68 8.50
C GLN A 53 -12.97 -1.93 9.37
N PRO A 54 -13.39 -1.87 10.65
CA PRO A 54 -13.28 -3.04 11.53
C PRO A 54 -13.90 -4.29 10.89
N GLY A 55 -13.14 -5.38 10.85
CA GLY A 55 -13.57 -6.63 10.23
C GLY A 55 -13.39 -6.73 8.74
N ALA A 56 -13.00 -5.64 8.06
CA ALA A 56 -12.73 -5.69 6.62
C ALA A 56 -11.39 -6.36 6.33
N ALA A 57 -11.27 -6.93 5.14
CA ALA A 57 -10.09 -7.68 4.73
C ALA A 57 -9.87 -7.55 3.23
N LEU A 58 -8.66 -7.90 2.79
CA LEU A 58 -8.44 -8.10 1.36
C LEU A 58 -9.36 -9.22 0.86
N PRO A 59 -9.95 -9.06 -0.33
CA PRO A 59 -10.93 -10.05 -0.83
C PRO A 59 -10.32 -11.42 -1.14
N MET A 60 -9.00 -11.48 -1.33
CA MET A 60 -8.29 -12.72 -1.63
C MET A 60 -6.83 -12.62 -1.21
N VAL A 61 -6.16 -13.76 -1.12
CA VAL A 61 -4.71 -13.80 -1.00
C VAL A 61 -4.12 -13.32 -2.32
N GLU A 62 -3.23 -12.33 -2.23
CA GLU A 62 -2.61 -11.71 -3.40
C GLU A 62 -1.16 -12.12 -3.52
N SER A 63 -0.68 -12.16 -4.77
CA SER A 63 0.73 -12.42 -5.06
C SER A 63 1.12 -11.54 -6.24
N HIS A 64 2.18 -10.76 -6.06
CA HIS A 64 2.61 -9.77 -7.07
C HIS A 64 4.09 -9.92 -7.39
N VAL A 65 4.45 -9.56 -8.63
CA VAL A 65 5.85 -9.48 -9.02
C VAL A 65 6.58 -8.36 -8.26
N MET A 66 5.84 -7.34 -7.82
CA MET A 66 6.42 -6.19 -7.13
C MET A 66 6.79 -6.54 -5.69
N GLU A 67 7.93 -6.01 -5.27
CA GLU A 67 8.32 -5.99 -3.87
C GLU A 67 7.50 -4.92 -3.14
N HIS A 68 7.02 -5.26 -1.95
CA HIS A 68 6.18 -4.36 -1.16
C HIS A 68 6.79 -4.11 0.21
N GLY A 69 6.55 -2.90 0.73
CA GLY A 69 6.74 -2.62 2.14
C GLY A 69 5.58 -1.79 2.64
N LEU A 70 5.22 -1.95 3.91
CA LEU A 70 4.17 -1.14 4.50
C LEU A 70 4.44 -0.81 5.97
N LEU A 71 3.91 0.32 6.40
CA LEU A 71 3.98 0.79 7.77
C LEU A 71 2.56 0.92 8.30
N MET A 72 2.25 0.22 9.38
CA MET A 72 0.96 0.37 10.05
C MET A 72 0.88 1.73 10.72
N LEU A 73 -0.13 2.51 10.37
CA LEU A 73 -0.33 3.87 10.89
C LEU A 73 -1.39 3.93 11.99
N ALA A 74 -2.40 3.07 11.93
CA ALA A 74 -3.50 3.08 12.88
C ALA A 74 -4.15 1.70 12.94
N GLY A 75 -4.75 1.38 14.09
CA GLY A 75 -5.44 0.11 14.28
C GLY A 75 -4.51 -1.07 14.22
N GLY A 76 -5.05 -2.22 13.84
CA GLY A 76 -4.28 -3.45 13.71
C GLY A 76 -5.07 -4.56 13.06
N GLY A 77 -4.45 -5.73 13.00
CA GLY A 77 -5.07 -6.89 12.39
C GLY A 77 -4.11 -8.06 12.29
N ILE A 78 -4.39 -8.95 11.35
CA ILE A 78 -3.56 -10.10 11.05
C ILE A 78 -3.02 -9.97 9.63
N TYR A 79 -1.71 -10.05 9.49
CA TYR A 79 -1.04 -10.06 8.19
C TYR A 79 -0.52 -11.46 7.90
N ARG A 80 -0.86 -11.98 6.71
CA ARG A 80 -0.35 -13.27 6.23
C ARG A 80 0.77 -13.04 5.21
N LEU A 81 1.90 -13.70 5.43
CA LEU A 81 3.03 -13.73 4.50
C LEU A 81 3.40 -15.19 4.26
N GLY A 82 3.14 -15.68 3.05
CA GLY A 82 3.30 -17.10 2.76
C GLY A 82 2.38 -17.92 3.65
N ASP A 83 2.95 -18.84 4.43
CA ASP A 83 2.21 -19.67 5.38
C ASP A 83 2.27 -19.16 6.83
N HIS A 84 2.79 -17.95 7.03
CA HIS A 84 2.96 -17.37 8.36
C HIS A 84 1.94 -16.27 8.60
N TRP A 85 1.46 -16.17 9.84
CA TRP A 85 0.45 -15.21 10.26
C TRP A 85 1.02 -14.34 11.36
N TYR A 86 0.91 -13.01 11.21
CA TYR A 86 1.50 -12.04 12.12
C TYR A 86 0.44 -11.09 12.64
N PRO A 87 0.21 -11.05 13.97
CA PRO A 87 -0.56 -9.93 14.53
C PRO A 87 0.24 -8.65 14.36
N VAL A 88 -0.40 -7.60 13.86
CA VAL A 88 0.25 -6.31 13.62
C VAL A 88 -0.58 -5.19 14.19
N THR A 89 0.10 -4.12 14.59
CA THR A 89 -0.52 -2.91 15.13
C THR A 89 0.24 -1.67 14.67
N ALA A 90 -0.32 -0.50 14.97
CA ALA A 90 0.30 0.78 14.60
C ALA A 90 1.77 0.82 14.99
N GLY A 91 2.61 1.26 14.08
CA GLY A 91 4.07 1.29 14.24
C GLY A 91 4.81 0.09 13.67
N ASP A 92 4.11 -1.01 13.39
CA ASP A 92 4.76 -2.20 12.82
C ASP A 92 5.05 -2.01 11.34
N PHE A 93 6.20 -2.52 10.94
CA PHE A 93 6.65 -2.51 9.54
C PHE A 93 6.67 -3.93 8.99
N ILE A 94 6.21 -4.08 7.74
CA ILE A 94 6.14 -5.38 7.06
C ILE A 94 6.79 -5.23 5.69
N TRP A 95 7.64 -6.20 5.35
CA TRP A 95 8.21 -6.29 4.01
C TRP A 95 7.87 -7.64 3.39
N MET A 96 7.51 -7.63 2.12
CA MET A 96 7.24 -8.86 1.40
C MET A 96 8.02 -8.91 0.10
N ALA A 97 8.65 -10.06 -0.13
CA ALA A 97 9.42 -10.34 -1.32
C ALA A 97 8.52 -10.41 -2.56
N PRO A 98 9.10 -10.28 -3.77
CA PRO A 98 8.37 -10.57 -4.99
C PRO A 98 7.71 -11.95 -4.92
N TRP A 99 6.48 -12.04 -5.42
CA TRP A 99 5.66 -13.26 -5.47
C TRP A 99 5.22 -13.83 -4.12
N CYS A 100 5.56 -13.18 -3.01
CA CYS A 100 5.11 -13.66 -1.70
C CYS A 100 3.57 -13.60 -1.60
N PRO A 101 2.89 -14.71 -1.31
CA PRO A 101 1.46 -14.66 -1.04
C PRO A 101 1.17 -13.81 0.19
N GLN A 102 0.21 -12.89 0.09
CA GLN A 102 -0.08 -11.94 1.14
C GLN A 102 -1.57 -11.70 1.32
N TRP A 103 -1.95 -11.43 2.55
CA TRP A 103 -3.32 -11.09 2.90
C TRP A 103 -3.34 -10.30 4.21
N PHE A 104 -4.31 -9.40 4.34
CA PHE A 104 -4.53 -8.64 5.57
C PHE A 104 -6.00 -8.64 5.93
N GLY A 105 -6.28 -8.80 7.22
CA GLY A 105 -7.62 -8.62 7.79
C GLY A 105 -7.56 -7.72 9.02
N ALA A 106 -8.40 -6.69 9.04
CA ALA A 106 -8.48 -5.75 10.15
C ALA A 106 -9.22 -6.38 11.33
N LEU A 107 -8.64 -6.22 12.52
CA LEU A 107 -9.22 -6.69 13.77
C LEU A 107 -9.36 -5.51 14.74
N GLY A 108 -10.27 -5.65 15.70
CA GLY A 108 -10.51 -4.63 16.70
C GLY A 108 -11.72 -3.76 16.35
N GLN A 109 -11.87 -2.66 17.07
CA GLN A 109 -13.06 -1.81 16.99
C GLN A 109 -12.80 -0.47 16.30
N VAL A 110 -11.56 -0.24 15.88
CA VAL A 110 -11.18 0.99 15.15
C VAL A 110 -10.69 0.63 13.77
N PRO A 111 -10.80 1.54 12.79
CA PRO A 111 -10.25 1.28 11.46
C PRO A 111 -8.76 1.02 11.50
N ALA A 112 -8.29 0.11 10.65
CA ALA A 112 -6.88 -0.14 10.44
C ALA A 112 -6.42 0.62 9.20
N LYS A 113 -5.22 1.19 9.27
CA LYS A 113 -4.66 1.97 8.17
C LYS A 113 -3.18 1.71 8.05
N TYR A 114 -2.70 1.52 6.82
CA TYR A 114 -1.27 1.45 6.57
C TYR A 114 -0.87 2.25 5.33
N LEU A 115 0.39 2.65 5.32
CA LEU A 115 1.05 3.22 4.16
C LEU A 115 1.79 2.08 3.47
N ILE A 116 1.51 1.85 2.21
CA ILE A 116 2.17 0.82 1.41
C ILE A 116 2.93 1.44 0.26
N TYR A 117 4.13 0.95 0.00
CA TYR A 117 4.88 1.27 -1.19
C TYR A 117 5.24 -0.02 -1.93
N LYS A 118 5.32 0.08 -3.24
CA LYS A 118 5.76 -1.04 -4.08
C LYS A 118 6.52 -0.50 -5.29
N ASP A 119 7.55 -1.21 -5.70
CA ASP A 119 8.19 -0.91 -6.97
C ASP A 119 7.32 -1.50 -8.07
N TRP A 120 7.05 -0.73 -9.09
CA TRP A 120 6.18 -1.21 -10.15
C TRP A 120 6.66 -0.87 -11.55
N ASN A 121 7.70 -0.13 -11.62
CA ASN A 121 8.20 0.38 -12.89
C ASN A 121 9.55 -0.23 -13.24
N ARG A 122 9.62 -1.54 -13.16
CA ARG A 122 10.83 -2.28 -13.42
C ARG A 122 10.72 -3.22 -14.59
#